data_f2bef45dd4c1a824118ffc4f7f2fdcf8
#
_entry.id   f2bef45dd4c1a824118ffc4f7f2fdcf8
#
_cell.length_a   1.000
_cell.length_b   1.000
_cell.length_c   1.000
_cell.angle_alpha   90.00
_cell.angle_beta   90.00
_cell.angle_gamma   90.00
#
_symmetry.space_group_name_H-M   'P 1'
#
loop_
_entity.id
_entity.type
_entity.pdbx_description
1 polymer ?
#
loop_
_entity_poly.entity_id
_entity_poly.type
_entity_poly.pdbx_seq_one_letter_code
_entity_poly.pdbx_strand_id
1 'polypeptide(L)' 'MATHDYVIANQGFPSFRSDLNDVLQAIVSNNSNATEPSTTYAYQMWYETDTNNWYMRNADNDAWITLATFNQVTDTV' A
#
# COMPACT_ATOMS: atom_id res chain seq x y z
N MET A 1 -6.07 -0.41 -8.45
CA MET A 1 -5.06 0.27 -7.65
C MET A 1 -5.36 0.04 -6.17
N ALA A 2 -4.39 -0.46 -5.40
CA ALA A 2 -4.62 -0.87 -4.01
C ALA A 2 -3.84 -0.01 -3.01
N THR A 3 -3.68 1.26 -3.33
CA THR A 3 -3.08 2.25 -2.42
C THR A 3 -4.11 3.33 -2.10
N HIS A 4 -3.97 3.93 -0.93
CA HIS A 4 -4.89 4.97 -0.46
C HIS A 4 -4.15 5.91 0.48
N ASP A 5 -4.59 7.15 0.60
CA ASP A 5 -4.02 8.11 1.53
C ASP A 5 -4.55 7.95 2.96
N TYR A 6 -5.52 7.05 3.16
CA TYR A 6 -6.18 6.76 4.45
C TYR A 6 -6.98 7.93 5.02
N VAL A 7 -7.32 8.89 4.18
CA VAL A 7 -8.20 10.00 4.54
C VAL A 7 -9.52 9.83 3.77
N ILE A 8 -10.62 9.79 4.51
CA ILE A 8 -11.96 9.70 3.93
C ILE A 8 -12.60 11.07 4.05
N ALA A 9 -12.80 11.73 2.91
CA ALA A 9 -13.42 13.04 2.88
C ALA A 9 -14.90 12.97 3.26
N ASN A 10 -15.43 14.09 3.77
CA ASN A 10 -16.86 14.22 4.03
C ASN A 10 -17.60 14.25 2.70
N GLN A 11 -18.44 13.24 2.45
CA GLN A 11 -19.05 13.01 1.15
C GLN A 11 -20.36 12.23 1.29
N GLY A 12 -21.12 12.13 0.20
CA GLY A 12 -22.36 11.37 0.16
C GLY A 12 -22.14 9.87 0.39
N PHE A 13 -23.19 9.16 0.78
CA PHE A 13 -23.13 7.76 1.17
C PHE A 13 -22.45 6.84 0.15
N PRO A 14 -22.81 6.85 -1.16
CA PRO A 14 -22.17 5.96 -2.12
C PRO A 14 -20.67 6.22 -2.26
N SER A 15 -20.26 7.47 -2.29
CA SER A 15 -18.84 7.86 -2.38
C SER A 15 -18.06 7.49 -1.12
N PHE A 16 -18.68 7.69 0.06
CA PHE A 16 -18.09 7.29 1.33
C PHE A 16 -17.85 5.78 1.39
N ARG A 17 -18.83 4.99 0.96
CA ARG A 17 -18.75 3.54 0.96
C ARG A 17 -17.65 3.04 0.03
N SER A 18 -17.57 3.61 -1.17
CA SER A 18 -16.53 3.28 -2.15
C SER A 18 -15.14 3.61 -1.60
N ASP A 19 -14.98 4.80 -1.01
CA ASP A 19 -13.72 5.25 -0.46
C ASP A 19 -13.27 4.37 0.72
N LEU A 20 -14.21 4.00 1.60
CA LEU A 20 -13.92 3.08 2.70
C LEU A 20 -13.47 1.72 2.18
N ASN A 21 -14.11 1.18 1.15
CA ASN A 21 -13.71 -0.08 0.54
C ASN A 21 -12.31 0.00 -0.06
N ASP A 22 -11.96 1.13 -0.67
CA ASP A 22 -10.62 1.34 -1.23
C ASP A 22 -9.56 1.38 -0.12
N VAL A 23 -9.86 2.02 1.01
CA VAL A 23 -8.95 2.02 2.18
C VAL A 23 -8.73 0.60 2.68
N LEU A 24 -9.78 -0.18 2.85
CA LEU A 24 -9.68 -1.56 3.32
C LEU A 24 -8.89 -2.43 2.36
N GLN A 25 -9.08 -2.26 1.05
CA GLN A 25 -8.31 -2.99 0.04
C GLN A 25 -6.83 -2.61 0.09
N ALA A 26 -6.51 -1.33 0.27
CA ALA A 26 -5.13 -0.88 0.41
C ALA A 26 -4.46 -1.54 1.62
N ILE A 27 -5.14 -1.57 2.75
CA ILE A 27 -4.61 -2.17 3.98
C ILE A 27 -4.38 -3.68 3.80
N VAL A 28 -5.38 -4.40 3.31
CA VAL A 28 -5.31 -5.87 3.20
C VAL A 28 -4.28 -6.33 2.20
N SER A 29 -3.94 -5.53 1.21
CA SER A 29 -2.96 -5.86 0.18
C SER A 29 -1.58 -5.25 0.42
N ASN A 30 -1.31 -4.70 1.60
CA ASN A 30 -0.07 -3.99 1.94
C ASN A 30 0.21 -2.83 0.96
N ASN A 31 -0.83 -2.11 0.54
CA ASN A 31 -0.73 -1.05 -0.47
C ASN A 31 -0.12 -1.53 -1.78
N SER A 32 -0.53 -2.70 -2.26
CA SER A 32 0.05 -3.29 -3.47
C SER A 32 -0.20 -2.44 -4.71
N ASN A 33 0.87 -2.05 -5.37
CA ASN A 33 0.83 -1.31 -6.63
C ASN A 33 2.23 -1.28 -7.25
N ALA A 34 2.31 -1.04 -8.55
CA ALA A 34 3.58 -0.83 -9.25
C ALA A 34 4.23 0.50 -8.85
N THR A 35 3.43 1.48 -8.46
CA THR A 35 3.89 2.81 -8.05
C THR A 35 3.75 2.95 -6.54
N GLU A 36 4.72 3.61 -5.89
CA GLU A 36 4.65 3.83 -4.45
C GLU A 36 3.41 4.66 -4.07
N PRO A 37 2.88 4.49 -2.85
CA PRO A 37 1.78 5.34 -2.38
C PRO A 37 2.17 6.81 -2.43
N SER A 38 1.27 7.66 -2.92
CA SER A 38 1.51 9.10 -2.99
C SER A 38 1.55 9.77 -1.62
N THR A 39 0.83 9.19 -0.66
CA THR A 39 0.83 9.62 0.74
C THR A 39 1.47 8.51 1.56
N THR A 40 2.50 8.84 2.34
CA THR A 40 3.26 7.88 3.11
C THR A 40 3.23 8.21 4.59
N TYR A 41 3.30 7.15 5.40
CA TYR A 41 3.35 7.23 6.87
C TYR A 41 4.53 6.41 7.34
N ALA A 42 5.13 6.80 8.47
CA ALA A 42 6.16 5.99 9.10
C ALA A 42 5.65 4.56 9.34
N TYR A 43 6.49 3.57 9.06
CA TYR A 43 6.20 2.13 9.24
C TYR A 43 5.15 1.56 8.29
N GLN A 44 4.70 2.31 7.29
CA GLN A 44 3.73 1.84 6.28
C GLN A 44 4.33 0.72 5.44
N MET A 45 3.51 -0.28 5.08
CA MET A 45 3.90 -1.34 4.17
C MET A 45 3.57 -0.98 2.73
N TRP A 46 4.42 -1.43 1.80
CA TRP A 46 4.15 -1.33 0.37
C TRP A 46 4.67 -2.58 -0.34
N TYR A 47 3.84 -3.20 -1.16
CA TYR A 47 4.26 -4.29 -2.05
C TYR A 47 4.32 -3.76 -3.47
N GLU A 48 5.54 -3.70 -4.04
CA GLU A 48 5.74 -3.25 -5.41
C GLU A 48 5.49 -4.40 -6.38
N THR A 49 4.40 -4.31 -7.14
CA THR A 49 3.98 -5.42 -8.02
C THR A 49 4.88 -5.61 -9.24
N ASP A 50 5.65 -4.59 -9.63
CA ASP A 50 6.60 -4.69 -10.76
C ASP A 50 7.82 -5.53 -10.43
N THR A 51 8.39 -5.33 -9.24
CA THR A 51 9.64 -5.96 -8.83
C THR A 51 9.43 -7.09 -7.83
N ASN A 52 8.20 -7.23 -7.31
CA ASN A 52 7.84 -8.17 -6.24
C ASN A 52 8.65 -7.94 -4.96
N ASN A 53 9.01 -6.69 -4.70
CA ASN A 53 9.65 -6.29 -3.45
C ASN A 53 8.61 -5.86 -2.43
N TRP A 54 8.84 -6.24 -1.19
CA TRP A 54 8.01 -5.83 -0.06
C TRP A 54 8.81 -4.89 0.82
N TYR A 55 8.23 -3.73 1.12
CA TYR A 55 8.91 -2.66 1.84
C TYR A 55 8.16 -2.25 3.08
N MET A 56 8.93 -1.70 4.03
CA MET A 56 8.39 -0.94 5.15
C MET A 56 8.98 0.47 5.12
N ARG A 57 8.12 1.47 5.32
CA ARG A 57 8.58 2.86 5.44
C ARG A 57 9.37 3.02 6.74
N ASN A 58 10.45 3.82 6.70
CA ASN A 58 11.27 4.03 7.88
C ASN A 58 10.60 4.99 8.88
N ALA A 59 11.20 5.11 10.08
CA ALA A 59 10.66 5.94 11.15
C ALA A 59 10.60 7.43 10.78
N ASP A 60 11.52 7.90 9.95
CA ASP A 60 11.59 9.30 9.52
C ASP A 60 10.67 9.61 8.35
N ASN A 61 10.01 8.60 7.79
CA ASN A 61 9.11 8.71 6.65
C ASN A 61 9.77 9.35 5.41
N ASP A 62 11.03 8.98 5.14
CA ASP A 62 11.78 9.52 4.01
C ASP A 62 12.41 8.44 3.11
N ALA A 63 12.30 7.17 3.46
CA ALA A 63 12.85 6.08 2.66
C ALA A 63 12.10 4.76 2.87
N TRP A 64 12.21 3.87 1.89
CA TRP A 64 11.68 2.51 1.96
C TRP A 64 12.79 1.53 2.32
N ILE A 65 12.49 0.66 3.30
CA ILE A 65 13.38 -0.44 3.70
C ILE A 65 12.87 -1.71 3.05
N THR A 66 13.71 -2.36 2.24
CA THR A 66 13.33 -3.62 1.60
C THR A 66 13.32 -4.75 2.62
N LEU A 67 12.17 -5.39 2.80
CA LEU A 67 12.02 -6.52 3.72
C LEU A 67 12.30 -7.85 3.03
N ALA A 68 11.77 -8.03 1.82
CA ALA A 68 11.91 -9.28 1.07
C ALA A 68 11.64 -9.05 -0.40
N THR A 69 12.18 -9.94 -1.24
CA THR A 69 11.83 -10.03 -2.66
C THR A 69 11.17 -11.40 -2.88
N PHE A 70 9.99 -11.40 -3.47
CA PHE A 70 9.19 -12.61 -3.63
C PHE A 70 9.32 -13.16 -5.04
N ASN A 71 9.35 -14.48 -5.15
CA ASN A 71 9.26 -15.16 -6.44
C ASN A 71 7.82 -15.65 -6.61
N GLN A 72 7.04 -14.96 -7.45
CA GLN A 72 5.64 -15.29 -7.64
C GLN A 72 5.40 -16.52 -8.50
N VAL A 73 6.44 -16.99 -9.22
CA VAL A 73 6.36 -18.21 -10.02
C VAL A 73 6.49 -19.45 -9.14
N THR A 74 7.43 -19.42 -8.20
CA THR A 74 7.69 -20.56 -7.29
C THR A 74 7.01 -20.41 -5.94
N ASP A 75 6.37 -19.26 -5.67
CA ASP A 75 5.70 -18.92 -4.39
C ASP A 75 6.68 -19.01 -3.20
N THR A 76 7.90 -18.50 -3.40
CA THR A 76 8.98 -18.48 -2.39
C THR A 76 9.59 -17.09 -2.26
N VAL A 77 10.42 -16.95 -1.27
CA VAL A 77 11.22 -15.74 -1.06
C VAL A 77 12.60 -15.89 -1.72
#